data_151931d5498d44499dbef9067583ab2d
#
_entry.id   151931d5498d44499dbef9067583ab2d
#
_cell.length_a   1.000
_cell.length_b   1.000
_cell.length_c   1.000
_cell.angle_alpha   90.00
_cell.angle_beta   90.00
_cell.angle_gamma   90.00
#
_symmetry.space_group_name_H-M   'P 1'
#
loop_
_entity.id
_entity.type
_entity.pdbx_description
1 polymer ?
#
loop_
_entity_poly.entity_id
_entity_poly.type
_entity_poly.pdbx_seq_one_letter_code
_entity_poly.pdbx_strand_id
1 'polypeptide(L)'
;RQMCIRDSHEYKDNFLKIFAEAVNSKELKGKGCTLKIVGNKNINQKQTEEFVNDLGICNNVEYINHVPQRKLYELIVNAKAAVLIPGHTALWWTNFAKMVDYIALQVPVLAMVPMTSEARTELIKAGIGIFIDTPQQGVTVIKQVFSEKFPMTANKEYCRRYLASQQTKSFIDIFQKIQ
;
A
#
# COMPACT_ATOMS: atom_id res chain seq x y z
N ARG A 1 3.71 9.97 5.32
CA ARG A 1 2.80 8.80 5.28
C ARG A 1 2.47 8.54 3.82
N GLN A 2 2.96 7.45 3.27
CA GLN A 2 3.18 7.28 1.84
C GLN A 2 2.29 6.21 1.24
N MET A 3 1.88 6.46 0.01
CA MET A 3 1.27 5.52 -0.90
C MET A 3 1.89 5.59 -2.28
N CYS A 4 2.06 4.45 -2.93
CA CYS A 4 2.41 4.37 -4.34
C CYS A 4 1.24 3.73 -5.10
N ILE A 5 0.58 4.49 -5.97
CA ILE A 5 -0.47 4.01 -6.86
C ILE A 5 0.06 4.04 -8.29
N ARG A 6 -0.01 2.92 -8.98
CA ARG A 6 0.24 2.81 -10.42
C ARG A 6 -0.92 2.09 -11.08
N ASP A 7 -1.54 2.77 -12.07
CA ASP A 7 -2.29 2.23 -13.20
C ASP A 7 -3.50 1.29 -12.98
N SER A 8 -4.61 1.80 -12.46
CA SER A 8 -5.95 1.61 -13.03
C SER A 8 -6.88 2.66 -12.45
N HIS A 9 -7.61 3.34 -13.32
CA HIS A 9 -8.45 4.46 -12.89
C HIS A 9 -9.52 4.00 -11.89
N GLU A 10 -10.21 2.90 -12.14
CA GLU A 10 -11.36 2.47 -11.35
C GLU A 10 -11.03 2.13 -9.89
N TYR A 11 -10.04 1.28 -9.63
CA TYR A 11 -9.67 0.90 -8.27
C TYR A 11 -9.05 2.05 -7.48
N LYS A 12 -8.26 2.89 -8.16
CA LYS A 12 -7.68 4.09 -7.56
C LYS A 12 -8.77 5.07 -7.16
N ASP A 13 -9.71 5.34 -8.04
CA ASP A 13 -10.81 6.28 -7.80
C ASP A 13 -11.72 5.78 -6.68
N ASN A 14 -12.01 4.49 -6.62
CA ASN A 14 -12.74 3.89 -5.51
C ASN A 14 -11.97 4.03 -4.18
N PHE A 15 -10.66 3.82 -4.17
CA PHE A 15 -9.86 4.04 -2.98
C PHE A 15 -9.87 5.51 -2.55
N LEU A 16 -9.74 6.45 -3.48
CA LEU A 16 -9.78 7.89 -3.19
C LEU A 16 -11.12 8.32 -2.61
N LYS A 17 -12.25 7.76 -3.09
CA LYS A 17 -13.58 7.99 -2.50
C LYS A 17 -13.65 7.50 -1.06
N ILE A 18 -13.19 6.28 -0.80
CA ILE A 18 -13.14 5.69 0.54
C ILE A 18 -12.25 6.53 1.48
N PHE A 19 -11.10 6.96 0.98
CA PHE A 19 -10.18 7.82 1.73
C PHE A 19 -10.81 9.18 2.05
N ALA A 20 -11.48 9.81 1.07
CA ALA A 20 -12.17 11.08 1.25
C ALA A 20 -13.28 10.99 2.32
N GLU A 21 -14.08 9.94 2.28
CA GLU A 21 -15.12 9.71 3.30
C GLU A 21 -14.50 9.54 4.70
N ALA A 22 -13.42 8.77 4.79
CA ALA A 22 -12.73 8.56 6.06
C ALA A 22 -12.15 9.86 6.64
N VAL A 23 -11.40 10.65 5.85
CA VAL A 23 -10.74 11.87 6.36
C VAL A 23 -11.71 13.01 6.66
N ASN A 24 -12.87 13.03 6.00
CA ASN A 24 -13.93 13.99 6.25
C ASN A 24 -14.84 13.59 7.42
N SER A 25 -14.66 12.40 8.00
CA SER A 25 -15.43 11.95 9.14
C SER A 25 -15.12 12.79 10.40
N LYS A 26 -16.07 12.83 11.35
CA LYS A 26 -15.90 13.56 12.61
C LYS A 26 -14.65 13.13 13.37
N GLU A 27 -14.25 11.87 13.27
CA GLU A 27 -13.11 11.29 13.98
C GLU A 27 -11.76 11.72 13.42
N LEU A 28 -11.65 11.97 12.10
CA LEU A 28 -10.38 12.28 11.44
C LEU A 28 -10.27 13.71 10.91
N LYS A 29 -11.36 14.44 10.81
CA LYS A 29 -11.37 15.82 10.33
C LYS A 29 -10.41 16.69 11.15
N GLY A 30 -9.47 17.35 10.45
CA GLY A 30 -8.48 18.23 11.10
C GLY A 30 -7.27 17.51 11.73
N LYS A 31 -7.20 16.18 11.70
CA LYS A 31 -6.07 15.42 12.31
C LYS A 31 -4.83 15.26 11.40
N GLY A 32 -4.71 16.01 10.32
CA GLY A 32 -3.53 15.96 9.45
C GLY A 32 -3.29 14.61 8.77
N CYS A 33 -4.37 13.89 8.43
CA CYS A 33 -4.29 12.63 7.70
C CYS A 33 -3.86 12.91 6.26
N THR A 34 -2.75 12.32 5.81
CA THR A 34 -2.19 12.59 4.48
C THR A 34 -1.94 11.30 3.72
N LEU A 35 -2.40 11.27 2.48
CA LEU A 35 -2.08 10.29 1.48
C LEU A 35 -0.91 10.81 0.64
N LYS A 36 0.22 10.10 0.63
CA LYS A 36 1.37 10.45 -0.21
C LYS A 36 1.40 9.59 -1.46
N ILE A 37 1.42 10.21 -2.62
CA ILE A 37 1.54 9.58 -3.94
C ILE A 37 2.94 9.86 -4.46
N VAL A 38 3.77 8.83 -4.62
CA VAL A 38 5.17 8.98 -5.02
C VAL A 38 5.39 8.37 -6.39
N GLY A 39 5.95 9.16 -7.30
CA GLY A 39 6.27 8.69 -8.65
C GLY A 39 6.44 9.85 -9.64
N ASN A 40 6.75 9.49 -10.88
CA ASN A 40 6.85 10.49 -11.95
C ASN A 40 5.48 11.04 -12.31
N LYS A 41 5.43 12.34 -12.58
CA LYS A 41 4.24 12.97 -13.19
C LYS A 41 3.99 12.34 -14.55
N ASN A 42 2.80 11.82 -14.74
CA ASN A 42 2.32 11.29 -16.02
C ASN A 42 0.95 11.88 -16.36
N ILE A 43 0.43 11.58 -17.54
CA ILE A 43 -0.88 12.06 -18.03
C ILE A 43 -1.99 11.76 -17.02
N ASN A 44 -1.92 10.62 -16.35
CA ASN A 44 -2.92 10.18 -15.38
C ASN A 44 -2.87 10.98 -14.05
N GLN A 45 -1.79 11.70 -13.78
CA GLN A 45 -1.69 12.51 -12.58
C GLN A 45 -2.64 13.70 -12.63
N LYS A 46 -2.75 14.39 -13.78
CA LYS A 46 -3.67 15.52 -13.93
C LYS A 46 -5.12 15.10 -13.63
N GLN A 47 -5.56 13.98 -14.20
CA GLN A 47 -6.89 13.44 -13.92
C GLN A 47 -7.08 13.08 -12.43
N THR A 48 -6.03 12.56 -11.78
CA THR A 48 -6.07 12.26 -10.35
C THR A 48 -6.13 13.54 -9.50
N GLU A 49 -5.41 14.59 -9.89
CA GLU A 49 -5.46 15.89 -9.22
C GLU A 49 -6.85 16.54 -9.35
N GLU A 50 -7.46 16.50 -10.54
CA GLU A 50 -8.83 16.95 -10.75
C GLU A 50 -9.82 16.17 -9.88
N PHE A 51 -9.72 14.84 -9.85
CA PHE A 51 -10.59 14.00 -9.03
C PHE A 51 -10.42 14.23 -7.52
N VAL A 52 -9.20 14.44 -7.05
CA VAL A 52 -8.90 14.81 -5.65
C VAL A 52 -9.53 16.17 -5.30
N ASN A 53 -9.52 17.12 -6.25
CA ASN A 53 -10.19 18.42 -6.09
C ASN A 53 -11.70 18.26 -5.96
N ASP A 54 -12.32 17.47 -6.84
CA ASP A 54 -13.76 17.19 -6.83
C ASP A 54 -14.21 16.52 -5.52
N LEU A 55 -13.35 15.68 -4.93
CA LEU A 55 -13.58 15.06 -3.63
C LEU A 55 -13.34 15.99 -2.43
N GLY A 56 -12.81 17.20 -2.65
CA GLY A 56 -12.52 18.17 -1.60
C GLY A 56 -11.42 17.76 -0.62
N ILE A 57 -10.46 16.92 -1.05
CA ILE A 57 -9.38 16.37 -0.21
C ILE A 57 -7.97 16.80 -0.63
N CYS A 58 -7.83 17.94 -1.32
CA CYS A 58 -6.53 18.44 -1.79
C CYS A 58 -5.52 18.58 -0.65
N ASN A 59 -5.95 19.04 0.52
CA ASN A 59 -5.11 19.20 1.70
C ASN A 59 -4.71 17.86 2.36
N ASN A 60 -5.31 16.76 1.92
CA ASN A 60 -5.06 15.41 2.42
C ASN A 60 -4.25 14.55 1.44
N VAL A 61 -3.87 15.09 0.27
CA VAL A 61 -3.08 14.37 -0.74
C VAL A 61 -1.81 15.14 -1.05
N GLU A 62 -0.67 14.48 -0.93
CA GLU A 62 0.64 15.03 -1.24
C GLU A 62 1.27 14.26 -2.40
N TYR A 63 1.61 14.95 -3.48
CA TYR A 63 2.32 14.39 -4.63
C TYR A 63 3.82 14.62 -4.48
N ILE A 64 4.58 13.52 -4.46
CA ILE A 64 6.04 13.54 -4.38
C ILE A 64 6.61 13.00 -5.69
N ASN A 65 7.46 13.76 -6.34
CA ASN A 65 8.17 13.29 -7.54
C ASN A 65 9.01 12.05 -7.23
N HIS A 66 9.49 11.39 -8.28
CA HIS A 66 10.39 10.26 -8.14
C HIS A 66 11.55 10.59 -7.19
N VAL A 67 11.79 9.69 -6.25
CA VAL A 67 12.87 9.80 -5.27
C VAL A 67 13.79 8.57 -5.35
N PRO A 68 15.07 8.68 -4.94
CA PRO A 68 15.94 7.53 -4.83
C PRO A 68 15.36 6.45 -3.91
N GLN A 69 15.66 5.19 -4.18
CA GLN A 69 15.11 4.03 -3.47
C GLN A 69 15.26 4.13 -1.95
N ARG A 70 16.41 4.58 -1.46
CA ARG A 70 16.64 4.79 -0.02
C ARG A 70 15.61 5.73 0.59
N LYS A 71 15.35 6.86 -0.10
CA LYS A 71 14.36 7.84 0.36
C LYS A 71 12.94 7.29 0.31
N LEU A 72 12.65 6.48 -0.72
CA LEU A 72 11.38 5.77 -0.82
C LEU A 72 11.17 4.85 0.38
N TYR A 73 12.17 4.07 0.79
CA TYR A 73 12.09 3.19 1.95
C TYR A 73 11.90 3.95 3.26
N GLU A 74 12.60 5.09 3.44
CA GLU A 74 12.38 5.97 4.59
C GLU A 74 10.93 6.46 4.66
N LEU A 75 10.35 6.85 3.52
CA LEU A 75 8.95 7.27 3.43
C LEU A 75 8.00 6.12 3.77
N ILE A 76 8.25 4.89 3.30
CA ILE A 76 7.43 3.71 3.56
C ILE A 76 7.47 3.34 5.04
N VAL A 77 8.65 3.24 5.64
CA VAL A 77 8.81 2.86 7.07
C VAL A 77 8.18 3.87 8.02
N ASN A 78 8.19 5.15 7.65
CA ASN A 78 7.56 6.21 8.45
C ASN A 78 6.05 6.38 8.15
N ALA A 79 5.48 5.60 7.23
CA ALA A 79 4.04 5.60 7.00
C ALA A 79 3.30 4.77 8.04
N LYS A 80 2.06 5.15 8.35
CA LYS A 80 1.15 4.32 9.16
C LYS A 80 0.74 3.03 8.43
N ALA A 81 0.58 3.13 7.12
CA ALA A 81 0.35 2.00 6.23
C ALA A 81 0.78 2.36 4.80
N ALA A 82 1.25 1.37 4.06
CA ALA A 82 1.36 1.42 2.61
C ALA A 82 0.01 1.05 1.99
N VAL A 83 -0.21 1.38 0.71
CA VAL A 83 -1.41 0.96 0.00
C VAL A 83 -1.08 0.11 -1.20
N LEU A 84 -1.80 -0.99 -1.32
CA LEU A 84 -1.72 -1.89 -2.45
C LEU A 84 -3.07 -1.92 -3.18
N ILE A 85 -3.07 -1.35 -4.38
CA ILE A 85 -4.23 -1.32 -5.27
C ILE A 85 -3.83 -1.96 -6.58
N PRO A 86 -4.62 -2.89 -7.12
CA PRO A 86 -4.33 -3.52 -8.41
C PRO A 86 -4.42 -2.52 -9.57
N GLY A 87 -3.60 -2.75 -10.58
CA GLY A 87 -3.53 -1.90 -11.77
C GLY A 87 -4.67 -2.09 -12.76
N HIS A 88 -5.03 -3.30 -13.08
CA HIS A 88 -6.16 -3.75 -13.91
C HIS A 88 -6.87 -4.88 -13.20
N THR A 89 -7.92 -5.44 -13.83
CA THR A 89 -8.60 -6.64 -13.31
C THR A 89 -7.57 -7.56 -12.68
N ALA A 90 -7.49 -7.50 -11.35
CA ALA A 90 -6.43 -8.20 -10.64
C ALA A 90 -6.63 -9.68 -10.85
N LEU A 91 -5.76 -10.22 -11.65
CA LEU A 91 -5.69 -11.64 -11.84
C LEU A 91 -5.30 -12.25 -10.49
N TRP A 92 -5.94 -13.33 -10.10
CA TRP A 92 -5.74 -13.99 -8.81
C TRP A 92 -4.25 -14.36 -8.55
N TRP A 93 -3.45 -14.56 -9.60
CA TRP A 93 -2.00 -14.88 -9.52
C TRP A 93 -1.09 -13.64 -9.51
N THR A 94 -1.63 -12.43 -9.53
CA THR A 94 -0.78 -11.23 -9.64
C THR A 94 -0.05 -10.97 -8.35
N ASN A 95 1.27 -11.07 -8.39
CA ASN A 95 2.17 -10.57 -7.37
C ASN A 95 2.67 -9.17 -7.74
N PHE A 96 2.61 -8.26 -6.80
CA PHE A 96 3.01 -6.87 -7.01
C PHE A 96 4.44 -6.67 -6.54
N ALA A 97 5.32 -6.16 -7.40
CA ALA A 97 6.72 -5.88 -7.05
C ALA A 97 6.86 -5.04 -5.76
N LYS A 98 5.96 -4.07 -5.56
CA LYS A 98 5.93 -3.24 -4.35
C LYS A 98 5.64 -4.03 -3.07
N MET A 99 4.87 -5.11 -3.18
CA MET A 99 4.52 -5.95 -2.04
C MET A 99 5.76 -6.59 -1.42
N VAL A 100 6.76 -6.94 -2.24
CA VAL A 100 8.06 -7.45 -1.77
C VAL A 100 8.72 -6.46 -0.83
N ASP A 101 8.77 -5.18 -1.20
CA ASP A 101 9.32 -4.13 -0.34
C ASP A 101 8.52 -3.96 0.94
N TYR A 102 7.18 -3.96 0.86
CA TYR A 102 6.32 -3.80 2.04
C TYR A 102 6.47 -4.95 3.03
N ILE A 103 6.58 -6.20 2.53
CA ILE A 103 6.80 -7.38 3.38
C ILE A 103 8.21 -7.33 3.99
N ALA A 104 9.24 -7.03 3.19
CA ALA A 104 10.61 -6.92 3.69
C ALA A 104 10.76 -5.84 4.78
N LEU A 105 10.06 -4.71 4.62
CA LEU A 105 10.05 -3.59 5.56
C LEU A 105 9.05 -3.78 6.71
N GLN A 106 8.24 -4.84 6.70
CA GLN A 106 7.25 -5.18 7.73
C GLN A 106 6.26 -4.04 8.03
N VAL A 107 5.86 -3.29 7.02
CA VAL A 107 4.92 -2.18 7.17
C VAL A 107 3.47 -2.66 6.96
N PRO A 108 2.49 -2.09 7.68
CA PRO A 108 1.07 -2.37 7.43
C PRO A 108 0.68 -2.06 5.99
N VAL A 109 -0.12 -2.92 5.37
CA VAL A 109 -0.57 -2.74 3.97
C VAL A 109 -2.08 -2.69 3.90
N LEU A 110 -2.64 -1.54 3.55
CA LEU A 110 -4.04 -1.41 3.12
C LEU A 110 -4.17 -1.97 1.72
N ALA A 111 -4.83 -3.10 1.58
CA ALA A 111 -4.91 -3.83 0.33
C ALA A 111 -6.34 -3.95 -0.21
N MET A 112 -6.56 -3.49 -1.43
CA MET A 112 -7.79 -3.72 -2.21
C MET A 112 -7.49 -4.80 -3.26
N VAL A 113 -7.37 -6.05 -2.83
CA VAL A 113 -7.02 -7.18 -3.71
C VAL A 113 -8.08 -8.28 -3.61
N PRO A 114 -8.29 -9.07 -4.67
CA PRO A 114 -9.29 -10.16 -4.64
C PRO A 114 -9.06 -11.12 -3.47
N MET A 115 -10.16 -11.66 -2.92
CA MET A 115 -10.10 -12.58 -1.77
C MET A 115 -9.26 -13.83 -2.03
N THR A 116 -9.24 -14.29 -3.27
CA THR A 116 -8.53 -15.52 -3.71
C THR A 116 -7.16 -15.21 -4.32
N SER A 117 -6.65 -13.96 -4.22
CA SER A 117 -5.38 -13.58 -4.85
C SER A 117 -4.17 -14.09 -4.06
N GLU A 118 -3.10 -14.39 -4.78
CA GLU A 118 -1.78 -14.68 -4.23
C GLU A 118 -1.29 -13.54 -3.33
N ALA A 119 -1.47 -12.29 -3.77
CA ALA A 119 -1.10 -11.12 -2.99
C ALA A 119 -1.76 -11.09 -1.60
N ARG A 120 -3.06 -11.45 -1.53
CA ARG A 120 -3.77 -11.54 -0.24
C ARG A 120 -3.18 -12.63 0.64
N THR A 121 -2.92 -13.80 0.07
CA THR A 121 -2.31 -14.93 0.77
C THR A 121 -0.95 -14.56 1.36
N GLU A 122 -0.11 -13.89 0.59
CA GLU A 122 1.22 -13.47 1.04
C GLU A 122 1.18 -12.41 2.15
N LEU A 123 0.27 -11.43 2.04
CA LEU A 123 0.07 -10.43 3.09
C LEU A 123 -0.48 -11.02 4.39
N ILE A 124 -1.34 -12.05 4.31
CA ILE A 124 -1.83 -12.80 5.48
C ILE A 124 -0.68 -13.56 6.14
N LYS A 125 0.11 -14.31 5.38
CA LYS A 125 1.29 -15.05 5.90
C LYS A 125 2.30 -14.12 6.56
N ALA A 126 2.50 -12.94 5.97
CA ALA A 126 3.38 -11.91 6.52
C ALA A 126 2.80 -11.21 7.76
N GLY A 127 1.50 -11.34 8.04
CA GLY A 127 0.84 -10.70 9.17
C GLY A 127 0.75 -9.18 9.06
N ILE A 128 0.77 -8.63 7.84
CA ILE A 128 0.80 -7.17 7.59
C ILE A 128 -0.39 -6.67 6.75
N GLY A 129 -1.26 -7.56 6.28
CA GLY A 129 -2.38 -7.23 5.42
C GLY A 129 -3.57 -6.67 6.19
N ILE A 130 -4.11 -5.56 5.70
CA ILE A 130 -5.35 -4.92 6.14
C ILE A 130 -6.22 -4.82 4.89
N PHE A 131 -7.28 -5.62 4.82
CA PHE A 131 -8.03 -5.76 3.57
C PHE A 131 -9.25 -4.85 3.52
N ILE A 132 -9.50 -4.31 2.33
CA ILE A 132 -10.65 -3.48 2.01
C ILE A 132 -11.47 -4.23 0.96
N ASP A 133 -12.50 -4.94 1.41
CA ASP A 133 -13.37 -5.73 0.56
C ASP A 133 -14.66 -4.98 0.19
N THR A 134 -15.06 -4.00 1.02
CA THR A 134 -16.19 -3.09 0.75
C THR A 134 -15.83 -1.64 1.08
N PRO A 135 -16.50 -0.66 0.47
CA PRO A 135 -16.27 0.75 0.79
C PRO A 135 -16.44 1.07 2.27
N GLN A 136 -17.50 0.57 2.90
CA GLN A 136 -17.81 0.82 4.32
C GLN A 136 -16.73 0.26 5.25
N GLN A 137 -16.26 -0.96 4.96
CA GLN A 137 -15.13 -1.56 5.66
C GLN A 137 -13.88 -0.70 5.48
N GLY A 138 -13.62 -0.21 4.25
CA GLY A 138 -12.48 0.63 3.94
C GLY A 138 -12.45 1.92 4.76
N VAL A 139 -13.58 2.61 4.88
CA VAL A 139 -13.71 3.80 5.73
C VAL A 139 -13.37 3.48 7.18
N THR A 140 -13.92 2.38 7.73
CA THR A 140 -13.68 1.95 9.10
C THR A 140 -12.20 1.64 9.34
N VAL A 141 -11.59 0.87 8.44
CA VAL A 141 -10.19 0.46 8.53
C VAL A 141 -9.24 1.67 8.43
N ILE A 142 -9.50 2.61 7.52
CA ILE A 142 -8.69 3.83 7.41
C ILE A 142 -8.76 4.65 8.70
N LYS A 143 -9.95 4.79 9.30
CA LYS A 143 -10.10 5.45 10.60
C LYS A 143 -9.27 4.76 11.70
N GLN A 144 -9.28 3.44 11.76
CA GLN A 144 -8.50 2.66 12.72
C GLN A 144 -7.00 2.87 12.53
N VAL A 145 -6.50 2.82 11.30
CA VAL A 145 -5.09 3.05 10.97
C VAL A 145 -4.62 4.44 11.42
N PHE A 146 -5.43 5.47 11.23
CA PHE A 146 -5.08 6.82 11.64
C PHE A 146 -5.25 7.07 13.16
N SER A 147 -6.13 6.34 13.83
CA SER A 147 -6.38 6.49 15.28
C SER A 147 -5.37 5.77 16.18
N GLU A 148 -4.35 5.11 15.62
CA GLU A 148 -3.33 4.33 16.36
C GLU A 148 -3.83 3.05 17.07
N LYS A 149 -5.08 2.67 16.85
CA LYS A 149 -5.72 1.50 17.47
C LYS A 149 -5.60 0.22 16.65
N PHE A 150 -4.70 0.19 15.66
CA PHE A 150 -4.59 -1.00 14.81
C PHE A 150 -3.47 -1.92 15.32
N PRO A 151 -3.79 -2.99 16.05
CA PRO A 151 -2.81 -3.97 16.48
C PRO A 151 -2.38 -4.81 15.27
N MET A 152 -1.15 -4.68 14.86
CA MET A 152 -0.56 -5.52 13.81
C MET A 152 0.68 -6.18 14.35
N THR A 153 0.79 -7.49 14.11
CA THR A 153 1.98 -8.27 14.47
C THR A 153 2.54 -8.93 13.23
N ALA A 154 3.58 -8.34 12.67
CA ALA A 154 4.26 -8.91 11.51
C ALA A 154 4.90 -10.27 11.88
N ASN A 155 4.73 -11.26 11.01
CA ASN A 155 5.45 -12.52 11.07
C ASN A 155 6.90 -12.30 10.60
N LYS A 156 7.78 -11.99 11.52
CA LYS A 156 9.18 -11.63 11.25
C LYS A 156 9.93 -12.72 10.51
N GLU A 157 9.68 -13.98 10.83
CA GLU A 157 10.32 -15.12 10.15
C GLU A 157 9.90 -15.20 8.70
N TYR A 158 8.60 -15.07 8.43
CA TYR A 158 8.09 -15.04 7.08
C TYR A 158 8.62 -13.85 6.29
N CYS A 159 8.59 -12.66 6.86
CA CYS A 159 9.05 -11.43 6.23
C CYS A 159 10.55 -11.47 5.85
N ARG A 160 11.39 -12.13 6.65
CA ARG A 160 12.83 -12.28 6.36
C ARG A 160 13.10 -12.94 5.01
N ARG A 161 12.22 -13.80 4.51
CA ARG A 161 12.36 -14.46 3.20
C ARG A 161 12.39 -13.47 2.04
N TYR A 162 11.85 -12.28 2.24
CA TYR A 162 11.80 -11.19 1.25
C TYR A 162 13.01 -10.25 1.28
N LEU A 163 13.91 -10.42 2.23
CA LEU A 163 15.17 -9.66 2.26
C LEU A 163 16.09 -10.13 1.13
N ALA A 164 16.66 -9.18 0.38
CA ALA A 164 17.58 -9.48 -0.74
C ALA A 164 18.72 -10.43 -0.34
N SER A 165 19.29 -10.24 0.86
CA SER A 165 20.34 -11.11 1.40
C SER A 165 19.89 -12.56 1.57
N GLN A 166 18.65 -12.80 2.01
CA GLN A 166 18.11 -14.15 2.18
C GLN A 166 17.79 -14.79 0.81
N GLN A 167 17.25 -14.02 -0.11
CA GLN A 167 17.00 -14.51 -1.46
C GLN A 167 18.30 -14.87 -2.17
N THR A 168 19.32 -14.01 -2.11
CA THR A 168 20.65 -14.30 -2.66
C THR A 168 21.22 -15.58 -2.07
N LYS A 169 21.15 -15.78 -0.74
CA LYS A 169 21.60 -17.02 -0.09
C LYS A 169 20.87 -18.24 -0.64
N SER A 170 19.54 -18.16 -0.75
CA SER A 170 18.74 -19.28 -1.31
C SER A 170 19.14 -19.64 -2.74
N PHE A 171 19.43 -18.65 -3.58
CA PHE A 171 19.96 -18.90 -4.94
C PHE A 171 21.32 -19.59 -4.91
N ILE A 172 22.25 -19.13 -4.08
CA ILE A 172 23.57 -19.75 -3.92
C ILE A 172 23.43 -21.22 -3.49
N ASP A 173 22.58 -21.49 -2.48
CA ASP A 173 22.33 -22.84 -1.97
C ASP A 173 21.77 -23.78 -3.05
N ILE A 174 20.93 -23.26 -3.98
CA ILE A 174 20.40 -24.03 -5.11
C ILE A 174 21.51 -24.34 -6.11
N PHE A 175 22.32 -23.35 -6.49
CA PHE A 175 23.40 -23.55 -7.45
C PHE A 175 24.46 -24.53 -6.95
N GLN A 176 24.76 -24.52 -5.65
CA GLN A 176 25.71 -25.49 -5.05
C GLN A 176 25.20 -26.93 -5.05
N LYS A 177 23.87 -27.14 -5.08
CA LYS A 177 23.29 -28.49 -5.13
C LYS A 177 23.22 -29.09 -6.55
N ILE A 178 23.42 -28.28 -7.58
CA ILE A 178 23.35 -28.68 -8.99
C ILE A 178 24.75 -29.04 -9.53
N GLN A 179 25.80 -28.64 -8.81
CA GLN A 179 27.19 -29.06 -9.09
C GLN A 179 27.50 -30.42 -8.47
#